data_79970db5637a53aa8ef54e550ab60288
#
_entry.id   79970db5637a53aa8ef54e550ab60288
#
_cell.length_a   1.000
_cell.length_b   1.000
_cell.length_c   1.000
_cell.angle_alpha   90.00
_cell.angle_beta   90.00
_cell.angle_gamma   90.00
#
_symmetry.space_group_name_H-M   'P 1'
#
loop_
_entity.id
_entity.type
_entity.pdbx_description
1 polymer ?
#
loop_
_entity_poly.entity_id
_entity_poly.type
_entity_poly.pdbx_seq_one_letter_code
_entity_poly.pdbx_strand_id
1 'polypeptide(L)'
;MYIKPTDSELEILNYLWESGPSTVRAVHEALAATKDVGYTTTLKLMQIMHDKGLLYRTEQGRSHIYVALLGKEETQQNLLGKLVNTVFQGSAAQMVMQALGNHKTSKEELEEIRALLNNLENNQ
;
A
#
# COMPACT_ATOMS: atom_id res chain seq x y z
N MET A 1 -6.36 -9.82 14.51
CA MET A 1 -5.72 -10.66 13.47
C MET A 1 -5.39 -9.79 12.27
N TYR A 2 -4.15 -9.88 11.79
CA TYR A 2 -3.73 -9.13 10.61
C TYR A 2 -4.16 -9.84 9.33
N ILE A 3 -4.83 -9.13 8.43
CA ILE A 3 -5.23 -9.66 7.14
C ILE A 3 -4.31 -9.06 6.09
N LYS A 4 -3.56 -9.91 5.38
CA LYS A 4 -2.64 -9.44 4.34
C LYS A 4 -3.43 -9.12 3.07
N PRO A 5 -3.38 -7.87 2.59
CA PRO A 5 -4.02 -7.53 1.32
C PRO A 5 -3.33 -8.22 0.14
N THR A 6 -4.11 -8.57 -0.87
CA THR A 6 -3.56 -9.02 -2.15
C THR A 6 -2.99 -7.82 -2.93
N ASP A 7 -2.24 -8.09 -3.99
CA ASP A 7 -1.68 -7.01 -4.81
C ASP A 7 -2.77 -6.12 -5.40
N SER A 8 -3.85 -6.72 -5.88
CA SER A 8 -4.98 -5.94 -6.42
C SER A 8 -5.66 -5.10 -5.35
N GLU A 9 -5.78 -5.64 -4.15
CA GLU A 9 -6.33 -4.90 -3.02
C GLU A 9 -5.42 -3.75 -2.61
N LEU A 10 -4.10 -3.95 -2.66
CA LEU A 10 -3.15 -2.89 -2.35
C LEU A 10 -3.24 -1.73 -3.35
N GLU A 11 -3.49 -2.01 -4.63
CA GLU A 11 -3.69 -0.94 -5.61
C GLU A 11 -4.85 -0.04 -5.21
N ILE A 12 -5.94 -0.64 -4.76
CA ILE A 12 -7.12 0.11 -4.31
C ILE A 12 -6.81 0.88 -3.03
N LEU A 13 -6.16 0.22 -2.05
CA LEU A 13 -5.76 0.89 -0.81
C LEU A 13 -4.85 2.08 -1.08
N ASN A 14 -3.86 1.92 -1.98
CA ASN A 14 -2.95 3.01 -2.34
C ASN A 14 -3.72 4.22 -2.88
N TYR A 15 -4.71 3.98 -3.73
CA TYR A 15 -5.55 5.06 -4.25
C TYR A 15 -6.31 5.76 -3.11
N LEU A 16 -6.92 4.98 -2.22
CA LEU A 16 -7.70 5.55 -1.11
C LEU A 16 -6.82 6.27 -0.10
N TRP A 17 -5.62 5.79 0.16
CA TRP A 17 -4.70 6.48 1.06
C TRP A 17 -4.28 7.84 0.50
N GLU A 18 -4.10 7.93 -0.81
CA GLU A 18 -3.70 9.18 -1.45
C GLU A 18 -4.87 10.13 -1.66
N SER A 19 -6.00 9.61 -2.13
CA SER A 19 -7.14 10.43 -2.56
C SER A 19 -8.21 10.62 -1.50
N GLY A 20 -8.18 9.81 -0.44
CA GLY A 20 -9.19 9.85 0.61
C GLY A 20 -10.49 9.15 0.21
N PRO A 21 -11.59 9.41 0.94
CA PRO A 21 -12.86 8.75 0.67
C PRO A 21 -13.27 8.88 -0.79
N SER A 22 -13.68 7.76 -1.40
CA SER A 22 -13.95 7.72 -2.84
C SER A 22 -15.07 6.75 -3.19
N THR A 23 -15.73 7.01 -4.33
CA THR A 23 -16.70 6.09 -4.91
C THR A 23 -15.98 4.98 -5.66
N VAL A 24 -16.71 3.90 -5.95
CA VAL A 24 -16.19 2.82 -6.81
C VAL A 24 -15.80 3.37 -8.18
N ARG A 25 -16.61 4.30 -8.72
CA ARG A 25 -16.33 4.89 -10.04
C ARG A 25 -14.99 5.61 -10.04
N ALA A 26 -14.71 6.41 -9.01
CA ALA A 26 -13.44 7.13 -8.92
C ALA A 26 -12.26 6.17 -8.83
N VAL A 27 -12.38 5.13 -8.01
CA VAL A 27 -11.34 4.11 -7.90
C VAL A 27 -11.14 3.39 -9.23
N HIS A 28 -12.25 3.00 -9.87
CA HIS A 28 -12.20 2.30 -11.15
C HIS A 28 -11.52 3.14 -12.24
N GLU A 29 -11.87 4.42 -12.35
CA GLU A 29 -11.25 5.29 -13.34
C GLU A 29 -9.74 5.41 -13.15
N ALA A 30 -9.29 5.46 -11.91
CA ALA A 30 -7.85 5.49 -11.61
C ALA A 30 -7.17 4.18 -12.01
N LEU A 31 -7.77 3.03 -11.71
CA LEU A 31 -7.21 1.74 -12.09
C LEU A 31 -7.21 1.54 -13.60
N ALA A 32 -8.30 1.93 -14.27
CA ALA A 32 -8.46 1.76 -15.70
C ALA A 32 -7.50 2.62 -16.51
N ALA A 33 -6.92 3.64 -15.90
CA ALA A 33 -5.91 4.49 -16.57
C ALA A 33 -4.61 3.74 -16.86
N THR A 34 -4.31 2.68 -16.10
CA THR A 34 -3.04 1.95 -16.22
C THR A 34 -3.20 0.46 -16.51
N LYS A 35 -4.40 -0.09 -16.41
CA LYS A 35 -4.60 -1.52 -16.65
C LYS A 35 -5.99 -1.77 -17.24
N ASP A 36 -6.14 -2.91 -17.88
CA ASP A 36 -7.41 -3.33 -18.46
C ASP A 36 -8.25 -4.02 -17.39
N VAL A 37 -9.17 -3.27 -16.80
CA VAL A 37 -10.05 -3.77 -15.74
C VAL A 37 -11.46 -3.23 -15.95
N GLY A 38 -12.47 -4.10 -15.82
CA GLY A 38 -13.86 -3.69 -15.95
C GLY A 38 -14.43 -3.13 -14.65
N TYR A 39 -15.44 -2.30 -14.78
CA TYR A 39 -16.10 -1.69 -13.62
C TYR A 39 -16.64 -2.73 -12.65
N THR A 40 -17.28 -3.77 -13.19
CA THR A 40 -17.86 -4.84 -12.36
C THR A 40 -16.81 -5.55 -11.52
N THR A 41 -15.61 -5.74 -12.08
CA THR A 41 -14.48 -6.35 -11.35
C THR A 41 -14.05 -5.46 -10.20
N THR A 42 -13.90 -4.16 -10.44
CA THR A 42 -13.53 -3.20 -9.39
C THR A 42 -14.60 -3.17 -8.29
N LEU A 43 -15.86 -3.11 -8.68
CA LEU A 43 -16.98 -3.10 -7.72
C LEU A 43 -16.96 -4.35 -6.83
N LYS A 44 -16.84 -5.52 -7.45
CA LYS A 44 -16.83 -6.78 -6.72
C LYS A 44 -15.63 -6.86 -5.76
N LEU A 45 -14.47 -6.43 -6.23
CA LEU A 45 -13.28 -6.45 -5.39
C LEU A 45 -13.43 -5.54 -4.17
N MET A 46 -13.99 -4.35 -4.35
CA MET A 46 -14.20 -3.44 -3.24
C MET A 46 -15.26 -3.96 -2.26
N GLN A 47 -16.28 -4.66 -2.76
CA GLN A 47 -17.24 -5.32 -1.88
C GLN A 47 -16.58 -6.43 -1.05
N ILE A 48 -15.72 -7.21 -1.66
CA ILE A 48 -14.94 -8.24 -0.96
C ILE A 48 -14.04 -7.60 0.11
N MET A 49 -13.36 -6.51 -0.24
CA MET A 49 -12.50 -5.80 0.71
C MET A 49 -13.30 -5.25 1.89
N HIS A 50 -14.50 -4.75 1.62
CA HIS A 50 -15.40 -4.31 2.68
C HIS A 50 -15.75 -5.48 3.62
N ASP A 51 -16.10 -6.63 3.05
CA ASP A 51 -16.49 -7.80 3.83
C ASP A 51 -15.32 -8.35 4.65
N LYS A 52 -14.09 -8.20 4.15
CA LYS A 52 -12.89 -8.61 4.86
C LYS A 52 -12.48 -7.63 5.98
N GLY A 53 -13.10 -6.46 6.06
CA GLY A 53 -12.71 -5.46 7.03
C GLY A 53 -11.57 -4.56 6.59
N LEU A 54 -11.22 -4.55 5.30
CA LEU A 54 -10.16 -3.68 4.77
C LEU A 54 -10.68 -2.28 4.45
N LEU A 55 -11.97 -2.17 4.15
CA LEU A 55 -12.63 -0.92 3.83
C LEU A 55 -13.85 -0.70 4.71
N TYR A 56 -14.15 0.54 4.97
CA TYR A 56 -15.40 0.99 5.54
C TYR A 56 -16.17 1.75 4.47
N ARG A 57 -17.49 1.64 4.46
CA ARG A 57 -18.29 2.39 3.49
C ARG A 57 -19.47 3.09 4.18
N THR A 58 -19.79 4.26 3.63
CA THR A 58 -20.99 5.01 4.02
C THR A 58 -21.84 5.22 2.78
N GLU A 59 -23.14 5.40 2.98
CA GLU A 59 -24.05 5.73 1.88
C GLU A 59 -24.12 7.24 1.73
N GLN A 60 -24.04 7.71 0.49
CA GLN A 60 -24.26 9.09 0.14
C GLN A 60 -25.23 9.11 -1.05
N GLY A 61 -26.52 9.34 -0.77
CA GLY A 61 -27.55 9.20 -1.78
C GLY A 61 -27.63 7.75 -2.24
N ARG A 62 -27.44 7.52 -3.54
CA ARG A 62 -27.45 6.17 -4.13
C ARG A 62 -26.06 5.57 -4.25
N SER A 63 -25.02 6.32 -3.87
CA SER A 63 -23.64 5.87 -3.99
C SER A 63 -23.06 5.52 -2.64
N HIS A 64 -22.12 4.58 -2.65
CA HIS A 64 -21.33 4.28 -1.48
C HIS A 64 -20.00 5.01 -1.57
N ILE A 65 -19.56 5.56 -0.45
CA ILE A 65 -18.24 6.15 -0.31
C ILE A 65 -17.39 5.19 0.52
N TYR A 66 -16.24 4.81 -0.01
CA TYR A 66 -15.34 3.85 0.62
C TYR A 66 -14.14 4.56 1.23
N VAL A 67 -13.74 4.08 2.39
CA VAL A 67 -12.60 4.60 3.15
C VAL A 67 -11.72 3.41 3.53
N ALA A 68 -10.41 3.58 3.46
CA ALA A 68 -9.48 2.54 3.91
C ALA A 68 -9.54 2.42 5.43
N LEU A 69 -9.78 1.21 5.93
CA LEU A 69 -9.71 0.92 7.37
C LEU A 69 -8.28 0.65 7.81
N LEU A 70 -7.45 0.09 6.92
CA LEU A 70 -6.04 -0.13 7.22
C LEU A 70 -5.27 1.17 7.07
N GLY A 71 -4.38 1.45 8.02
CA GLY A 71 -3.47 2.59 7.92
C GLY A 71 -2.36 2.30 6.94
N LYS A 72 -1.90 3.32 6.22
CA LYS A 72 -0.86 3.19 5.20
C LYS A 72 0.46 2.70 5.81
N GLU A 73 0.95 3.42 6.82
CA GLU A 73 2.25 3.08 7.42
C GLU A 73 2.22 1.72 8.11
N GLU A 74 1.15 1.44 8.84
CA GLU A 74 1.00 0.16 9.52
C GLU A 74 1.03 -0.99 8.52
N THR A 75 0.30 -0.85 7.40
CA THR A 75 0.29 -1.87 6.35
C THR A 75 1.66 -2.04 5.73
N GLN A 76 2.34 -0.94 5.43
CA GLN A 76 3.70 -0.98 4.88
C GLN A 76 4.66 -1.68 5.84
N GLN A 77 4.60 -1.35 7.13
CA GLN A 77 5.49 -1.96 8.12
C GLN A 77 5.23 -3.46 8.28
N ASN A 78 3.96 -3.86 8.28
CA ASN A 78 3.62 -5.27 8.41
C ASN A 78 4.10 -6.08 7.20
N LEU A 79 3.91 -5.55 5.99
CA LEU A 79 4.37 -6.22 4.76
C LEU A 79 5.88 -6.25 4.68
N LEU A 80 6.53 -5.16 5.04
CA LEU A 80 7.99 -5.06 5.05
C LEU A 80 8.59 -6.05 6.05
N GLY A 81 8.06 -6.10 7.26
CA GLY A 81 8.52 -7.03 8.28
C GLY A 81 8.42 -8.47 7.84
N LYS A 82 7.30 -8.82 7.20
CA LYS A 82 7.12 -10.16 6.68
C LYS A 82 8.14 -10.48 5.58
N LEU A 83 8.36 -9.54 4.66
CA LEU A 83 9.35 -9.70 3.59
C LEU A 83 10.76 -9.91 4.17
N VAL A 84 11.16 -9.07 5.11
CA VAL A 84 12.48 -9.20 5.75
C VAL A 84 12.63 -10.56 6.41
N ASN A 85 11.61 -11.01 7.14
CA ASN A 85 11.70 -12.26 7.88
C ASN A 85 11.61 -13.50 7.00
N THR A 86 10.76 -13.50 5.98
CA THR A 86 10.52 -14.71 5.17
C THR A 86 11.43 -14.81 3.95
N VAL A 87 11.78 -13.70 3.31
CA VAL A 87 12.61 -13.71 2.10
C VAL A 87 14.07 -13.47 2.43
N PHE A 88 14.35 -12.55 3.35
CA PHE A 88 15.71 -12.14 3.68
C PHE A 88 16.20 -12.69 5.02
N GLN A 89 15.47 -13.66 5.58
CA GLN A 89 15.86 -14.39 6.79
C GLN A 89 16.23 -13.47 7.96
N GLY A 90 15.50 -12.38 8.09
CA GLY A 90 15.70 -11.41 9.16
C GLY A 90 16.70 -10.30 8.86
N SER A 91 17.32 -10.31 7.67
CA SER A 91 18.34 -9.31 7.34
C SER A 91 17.74 -8.11 6.60
N ALA A 92 17.46 -7.05 7.35
CA ALA A 92 17.05 -5.78 6.76
C ALA A 92 18.14 -5.20 5.87
N ALA A 93 19.39 -5.39 6.24
CA ALA A 93 20.53 -4.88 5.46
C ALA A 93 20.56 -5.49 4.05
N GLN A 94 20.36 -6.81 3.93
CA GLN A 94 20.32 -7.45 2.62
C GLN A 94 19.18 -6.92 1.77
N MET A 95 18.00 -6.74 2.37
CA MET A 95 16.85 -6.19 1.66
C MET A 95 17.15 -4.79 1.14
N VAL A 96 17.71 -3.92 1.99
CA VAL A 96 18.03 -2.54 1.62
C VAL A 96 19.06 -2.51 0.48
N MET A 97 20.11 -3.31 0.58
CA MET A 97 21.15 -3.35 -0.45
C MET A 97 20.59 -3.80 -1.80
N GLN A 98 19.74 -4.84 -1.81
CA GLN A 98 19.13 -5.28 -3.05
C GLN A 98 18.13 -4.26 -3.60
N ALA A 99 17.34 -3.63 -2.74
CA ALA A 99 16.40 -2.61 -3.15
C ALA A 99 17.11 -1.44 -3.82
N LEU A 100 18.18 -0.94 -3.19
CA LEU A 100 18.94 0.19 -3.73
C LEU A 100 19.75 -0.19 -4.97
N GLY A 101 20.23 -1.44 -5.04
CA GLY A 101 21.01 -1.92 -6.18
C GLY A 101 20.17 -2.18 -7.44
N ASN A 102 18.88 -2.43 -7.29
CA ASN A 102 18.02 -2.83 -8.40
C ASN A 102 16.96 -1.81 -8.80
N HIS A 103 16.81 -0.74 -8.03
CA HIS A 103 15.80 0.28 -8.30
C HIS A 103 16.45 1.65 -8.36
N LYS A 104 15.91 2.49 -9.26
CA LYS A 104 16.41 3.84 -9.42
C LYS A 104 16.02 4.69 -8.22
N THR A 105 17.00 5.33 -7.61
CA THR A 105 16.79 6.17 -6.44
C THR A 105 17.34 7.57 -6.74
N SER A 106 16.56 8.60 -6.43
CA SER A 106 17.00 9.97 -6.67
C SER A 106 18.13 10.38 -5.74
N LYS A 107 18.86 11.43 -6.13
CA LYS A 107 19.92 11.96 -5.31
C LYS A 107 19.40 12.43 -3.96
N GLU A 108 18.24 13.09 -3.96
CA GLU A 108 17.58 13.56 -2.75
C GLU A 108 17.21 12.41 -1.82
N GLU A 109 16.66 11.33 -2.38
CA GLU A 109 16.33 10.14 -1.60
C GLU A 109 17.57 9.48 -1.02
N LEU A 110 18.66 9.42 -1.78
CA LEU A 110 19.92 8.86 -1.27
C LEU A 110 20.47 9.69 -0.10
N GLU A 111 20.33 11.01 -0.16
CA GLU A 111 20.72 11.88 0.94
C GLU A 111 19.88 11.63 2.20
N GLU A 112 18.58 11.41 2.04
CA GLU A 112 17.71 11.06 3.15
C GLU A 112 18.11 9.72 3.77
N ILE A 113 18.48 8.74 2.94
CA ILE A 113 18.93 7.43 3.41
C ILE A 113 20.24 7.58 4.18
N ARG A 114 21.17 8.39 3.68
CA ARG A 114 22.45 8.66 4.40
C ARG A 114 22.18 9.30 5.75
N ALA A 115 21.26 10.26 5.82
CA ALA A 115 20.91 10.91 7.08
C ALA A 115 20.35 9.90 8.08
N LEU A 116 19.48 8.99 7.62
CA LEU A 116 18.94 7.94 8.46
C LEU A 116 20.04 7.03 8.99
N LEU A 117 20.96 6.61 8.13
CA LEU A 117 22.08 5.76 8.52
C LEU A 117 22.95 6.43 9.58
N ASN A 118 23.25 7.73 9.40
CA ASN A 118 24.03 8.49 10.36
C ASN A 118 23.32 8.56 11.72
N ASN A 119 22.00 8.78 11.71
CA ASN A 119 21.24 8.82 12.95
C ASN A 119 21.24 7.48 13.68
N LEU A 120 21.11 6.39 12.92
CA LEU A 120 21.13 5.05 13.51
C LEU A 120 22.51 4.72 14.11
N GLU A 121 23.60 5.12 13.44
CA GLU A 121 24.94 4.91 13.94
C GLU A 121 25.21 5.73 15.21
N ASN A 122 24.72 6.97 15.25
CA ASN A 122 24.93 7.86 16.40
C ASN A 122 24.12 7.46 17.63
N ASN A 123 23.08 6.65 17.46
CA ASN A 123 22.21 6.19 18.53
C ASN A 123 22.56 4.80 19.05
N GLN A 124 23.62 4.22 18.59
CA GLN A 124 24.10 2.92 19.08
C GLN A 124 25.04 3.07 20.27
#